data_cb603f6add8f3937a1c8d69d9e83d3f2
#
_entry.id   cb603f6add8f3937a1c8d69d9e83d3f2
#
_cell.length_a   1.000
_cell.length_b   1.000
_cell.length_c   1.000
_cell.angle_alpha   90.00
_cell.angle_beta   90.00
_cell.angle_gamma   90.00
#
_symmetry.space_group_name_H-M   'P 1'
#
loop_
_entity.id
_entity.type
_entity.pdbx_description
1 polymer ?
#
loop_
_entity_poly.entity_id
_entity_poly.type
_entity_poly.pdbx_seq_one_letter_code
_entity_poly.pdbx_strand_id
1 'polypeptide(L)'
;IGVVGSTKLPKTCIMWFGWRIGHLISNSIYRTTDSVLDDISEPTHVEAVDGFIIITQYDITWREDVFTGWDFYDISQSFEFRKAGFNVIVPPVKSAWCFHDDGIMNLDTYYQTRLIFMKEYADMLH
;
A
#
# COMPACT_ATOMS: atom_id res chain seq x y z
N ILE A 1 -6.20 -8.26 -1.79
CA ILE A 1 -7.12 -7.28 -1.19
C ILE A 1 -6.38 -6.54 -0.08
N GLY A 2 -6.45 -5.22 -0.07
CA GLY A 2 -6.02 -4.37 1.04
C GLY A 2 -7.16 -3.47 1.51
N VAL A 3 -6.96 -2.77 2.62
CA VAL A 3 -7.96 -1.85 3.20
C VAL A 3 -7.73 -0.39 2.81
N VAL A 4 -6.51 -0.05 2.41
CA VAL A 4 -6.12 1.24 1.85
C VAL A 4 -5.25 0.97 0.63
N GLY A 5 -5.43 1.73 -0.43
CA GLY A 5 -4.62 1.60 -1.62
C GLY A 5 -4.61 2.85 -2.48
N SER A 6 -3.70 2.89 -3.44
CA SER A 6 -3.59 3.95 -4.44
C SER A 6 -4.07 3.44 -5.79
N THR A 7 -5.07 4.08 -6.36
CA THR A 7 -5.59 3.75 -7.70
C THR A 7 -4.54 4.01 -8.77
N LYS A 8 -3.66 4.96 -8.53
CA LYS A 8 -2.49 5.25 -9.34
C LYS A 8 -1.37 5.78 -8.45
N LEU A 9 -0.23 5.09 -8.42
CA LEU A 9 0.92 5.59 -7.71
C LEU A 9 1.41 6.91 -8.33
N PRO A 10 1.73 7.91 -7.51
CA PRO A 10 2.34 9.14 -8.02
C PRO A 10 3.73 8.83 -8.60
N LYS A 11 4.24 9.71 -9.45
CA LYS A 11 5.59 9.59 -10.02
C LYS A 11 6.70 9.47 -8.97
N THR A 12 6.43 9.95 -7.78
CA THR A 12 7.35 9.80 -6.63
C THR A 12 7.37 8.40 -6.05
N CYS A 13 6.40 7.54 -6.40
CA CYS A 13 6.13 6.22 -5.78
C CYS A 13 5.87 6.29 -4.27
N ILE A 14 5.59 7.46 -3.73
CA ILE A 14 5.25 7.67 -2.32
C ILE A 14 3.72 7.69 -2.22
N MET A 15 3.13 6.62 -1.71
CA MET A 15 1.67 6.40 -1.75
C MET A 15 0.89 7.55 -1.11
N TRP A 16 1.34 8.08 0.01
CA TRP A 16 0.61 9.17 0.71
C TRP A 16 0.67 10.55 0.01
N PHE A 17 1.47 10.70 -1.04
CA PHE A 17 1.43 11.88 -1.91
C PHE A 17 0.46 11.72 -3.09
N GLY A 18 -0.08 10.51 -3.27
CA GLY A 18 -1.05 10.21 -4.31
C GLY A 18 -2.48 10.15 -3.81
N TRP A 19 -3.39 9.86 -4.73
CA TRP A 19 -4.79 9.63 -4.42
C TRP A 19 -4.95 8.24 -3.79
N ARG A 20 -5.50 8.20 -2.59
CA ARG A 20 -5.74 6.96 -1.84
C ARG A 20 -7.21 6.77 -1.59
N ILE A 21 -7.63 5.51 -1.60
CA ILE A 21 -8.98 5.06 -1.26
C ILE A 21 -8.92 4.09 -0.09
N GLY A 22 -10.02 3.95 0.61
CA GLY A 22 -10.16 3.01 1.73
C GLY A 22 -10.47 3.67 3.04
N HIS A 23 -10.55 2.86 4.09
CA HIS A 23 -10.94 3.28 5.43
C HIS A 23 -10.09 2.59 6.49
N LEU A 24 -9.51 3.37 7.39
CA LEU A 24 -8.75 2.89 8.53
C LEU A 24 -8.90 3.82 9.74
N ILE A 25 -8.62 3.29 10.92
CA ILE A 25 -8.40 4.10 12.12
C ILE A 25 -6.88 4.20 12.31
N SER A 26 -6.36 5.42 12.26
CA SER A 26 -4.95 5.71 12.47
C SER A 26 -4.72 6.29 13.86
N ASN A 27 -3.75 5.77 14.57
CA ASN A 27 -3.32 6.27 15.87
C ASN A 27 -1.87 6.73 15.79
N SER A 28 -1.65 7.99 16.05
CA SER A 28 -0.32 8.58 16.15
C SER A 28 -0.07 9.05 17.59
N ILE A 29 1.15 9.50 17.86
CA ILE A 29 1.50 10.10 19.15
C ILE A 29 0.67 11.34 19.49
N TYR A 30 -0.02 11.92 18.52
CA TYR A 30 -0.80 13.16 18.71
C TYR A 30 -2.29 12.90 18.84
N ARG A 31 -2.84 11.96 18.09
CA ARG A 31 -4.30 11.71 18.06
C ARG A 31 -4.66 10.41 17.36
N THR A 32 -5.83 9.90 17.70
CA THR A 32 -6.53 8.86 16.93
C THR A 32 -7.47 9.52 15.92
N THR A 33 -7.44 9.07 14.68
CA THR A 33 -8.27 9.59 13.60
C THR A 33 -8.96 8.44 12.87
N ASP A 34 -10.28 8.51 12.76
CA ASP A 34 -11.05 7.66 11.86
C ASP A 34 -11.04 8.32 10.47
N SER A 35 -10.40 7.65 9.52
CA SER A 35 -10.09 8.22 8.21
C SER A 35 -10.74 7.41 7.09
N VAL A 36 -11.77 8.00 6.48
CA VAL A 36 -12.24 7.60 5.15
C VAL A 36 -11.46 8.43 4.14
N LEU A 37 -10.57 7.79 3.40
CA LEU A 37 -9.67 8.48 2.46
C LEU A 37 -10.39 8.88 1.18
N ASP A 38 -11.20 7.96 0.64
CA ASP A 38 -12.21 8.24 -0.37
C ASP A 38 -13.28 7.16 -0.25
N ASP A 39 -14.54 7.57 -0.32
CA ASP A 39 -15.65 6.63 -0.17
C ASP A 39 -15.89 5.92 -1.51
N ILE A 40 -15.80 4.60 -1.48
CA ILE A 40 -16.03 3.75 -2.64
C ILE A 40 -17.25 2.85 -2.39
N SER A 41 -18.09 2.69 -3.40
CA SER A 41 -19.32 1.88 -3.33
C SER A 41 -19.15 0.47 -3.85
N GLU A 42 -18.05 0.17 -4.53
CA GLU A 42 -17.74 -1.13 -5.13
C GLU A 42 -16.26 -1.47 -4.99
N PRO A 43 -15.88 -2.75 -5.09
CA PRO A 43 -14.47 -3.14 -5.11
C PRO A 43 -13.71 -2.40 -6.22
N THR A 44 -12.68 -1.67 -5.84
CA THR A 44 -11.95 -0.77 -6.74
C THR A 44 -10.54 -1.27 -6.97
N HIS A 45 -10.13 -1.33 -8.23
CA HIS A 45 -8.77 -1.69 -8.63
C HIS A 45 -7.79 -0.61 -8.21
N VAL A 46 -6.65 -1.05 -7.67
CA VAL A 46 -5.55 -0.19 -7.24
C VAL A 46 -4.23 -0.70 -7.80
N GLU A 47 -3.27 0.19 -7.95
CA GLU A 47 -1.91 -0.21 -8.34
C GLU A 47 -1.14 -0.84 -7.19
N ALA A 48 -1.40 -0.37 -5.97
CA ALA A 48 -0.80 -0.92 -4.77
C ALA A 48 -1.71 -0.70 -3.55
N VAL A 49 -1.58 -1.58 -2.58
CA VAL A 49 -2.20 -1.45 -1.25
C VAL A 49 -1.13 -1.15 -0.21
N ASP A 50 -1.56 -0.49 0.85
CA ASP A 50 -0.75 -0.26 2.04
C ASP A 50 -0.74 -1.51 2.93
N GLY A 51 0.35 -1.76 3.62
CA GLY A 51 0.62 -2.97 4.36
C GLY A 51 -0.16 -3.18 5.67
N PHE A 52 -1.20 -2.38 5.93
CA PHE A 52 -2.03 -2.54 7.14
C PHE A 52 -2.69 -3.91 7.24
N ILE A 53 -3.31 -4.36 6.15
CA ILE A 53 -3.86 -5.70 5.96
C ILE A 53 -3.71 -6.06 4.49
N ILE A 54 -3.14 -7.23 4.22
CA ILE A 54 -3.08 -7.82 2.89
C ILE A 54 -3.72 -9.21 2.97
N ILE A 55 -4.80 -9.42 2.22
CA ILE A 55 -5.53 -10.69 2.15
C ILE A 55 -5.39 -11.23 0.73
N THR A 56 -4.93 -12.47 0.60
CA THR A 56 -4.73 -13.14 -0.68
C THR A 56 -5.29 -14.54 -0.66
N GLN A 57 -5.65 -15.06 -1.85
CA GLN A 57 -6.02 -16.47 -2.05
C GLN A 57 -4.84 -17.30 -2.54
N TYR A 58 -3.81 -16.66 -3.06
CA TYR A 58 -2.64 -17.30 -3.64
C TYR A 58 -1.40 -16.78 -2.97
N ASP A 59 -0.39 -17.62 -2.88
CA ASP A 59 0.92 -17.23 -2.37
C ASP A 59 1.81 -16.81 -3.55
N ILE A 60 2.26 -15.57 -3.52
CA ILE A 60 3.26 -15.01 -4.43
C ILE A 60 4.48 -14.68 -3.60
N THR A 61 5.63 -15.17 -4.02
CA THR A 61 6.89 -14.98 -3.31
C THR A 61 7.17 -13.49 -3.09
N TRP A 62 7.44 -13.14 -1.83
CA TRP A 62 7.88 -11.80 -1.44
C TRP A 62 9.29 -11.53 -2.01
N ARG A 63 9.52 -10.31 -2.42
CA ARG A 63 10.83 -9.89 -2.94
C ARG A 63 11.82 -9.57 -1.81
N GLU A 64 12.01 -10.52 -0.90
CA GLU A 64 12.98 -10.43 0.20
C GLU A 64 14.43 -10.34 -0.30
N ASP A 65 14.67 -10.77 -1.53
CA ASP A 65 15.93 -10.61 -2.24
C ASP A 65 16.31 -9.15 -2.50
N VAL A 66 15.31 -8.26 -2.56
CA VAL A 66 15.47 -6.83 -2.88
C VAL A 66 15.03 -5.94 -1.73
N PHE A 67 13.89 -6.25 -1.09
CA PHE A 67 13.28 -5.46 -0.03
C PHE A 67 13.43 -6.18 1.31
N THR A 68 14.54 -5.91 2.00
CA THR A 68 14.94 -6.64 3.22
C THR A 68 14.40 -6.00 4.51
N GLY A 69 13.76 -4.84 4.43
CA GLY A 69 13.23 -4.08 5.57
C GLY A 69 11.72 -3.89 5.52
N TRP A 70 11.24 -2.90 6.26
CA TRP A 70 9.82 -2.56 6.36
C TRP A 70 9.32 -1.59 5.27
N ASP A 71 10.24 -1.09 4.43
CA ASP A 71 9.90 -0.11 3.41
C ASP A 71 9.59 -0.80 2.08
N PHE A 72 8.52 -0.42 1.42
CA PHE A 72 8.11 -0.89 0.09
C PHE A 72 7.79 -2.40 -0.04
N TYR A 73 7.76 -3.17 1.06
CA TYR A 73 7.39 -4.59 1.00
C TYR A 73 5.97 -4.79 0.48
N ASP A 74 5.05 -3.96 0.89
CA ASP A 74 3.62 -3.97 0.55
C ASP A 74 3.37 -3.53 -0.89
N ILE A 75 3.99 -2.41 -1.30
CA ILE A 75 3.87 -1.89 -2.66
C ILE A 75 4.51 -2.87 -3.65
N SER A 76 5.70 -3.39 -3.33
CA SER A 76 6.36 -4.39 -4.18
C SER A 76 5.54 -5.67 -4.31
N GLN A 77 4.94 -6.16 -3.22
CA GLN A 77 4.06 -7.34 -3.28
C GLN A 77 2.83 -7.09 -4.15
N SER A 78 2.25 -5.89 -4.08
CA SER A 78 1.15 -5.51 -4.98
C SER A 78 1.57 -5.58 -6.45
N PHE A 79 2.78 -5.14 -6.76
CA PHE A 79 3.33 -5.19 -8.13
C PHE A 79 3.61 -6.63 -8.56
N GLU A 80 4.12 -7.50 -7.68
CA GLU A 80 4.32 -8.92 -8.00
C GLU A 80 2.98 -9.63 -8.29
N PHE A 81 1.91 -9.35 -7.53
CA PHE A 81 0.58 -9.86 -7.86
C PHE A 81 0.10 -9.39 -9.23
N ARG A 82 0.28 -8.12 -9.56
CA ARG A 82 -0.08 -7.56 -10.87
C ARG A 82 0.74 -8.18 -12.01
N LYS A 83 2.05 -8.37 -11.84
CA LYS A 83 2.92 -9.09 -12.80
C LYS A 83 2.44 -10.51 -13.04
N ALA A 84 1.94 -11.18 -12.01
CA ALA A 84 1.38 -12.53 -12.12
C ALA A 84 -0.03 -12.56 -12.73
N GLY A 85 -0.60 -11.40 -13.11
CA GLY A 85 -1.90 -11.29 -13.75
C GLY A 85 -3.09 -11.20 -12.78
N PHE A 86 -2.84 -11.00 -11.50
CA PHE A 86 -3.90 -10.82 -10.50
C PHE A 86 -4.32 -9.36 -10.37
N ASN A 87 -5.56 -9.17 -9.97
CA ASN A 87 -6.07 -7.87 -9.61
C ASN A 87 -5.78 -7.55 -8.15
N VAL A 88 -5.28 -6.36 -7.89
CA VAL A 88 -5.16 -5.80 -6.55
C VAL A 88 -6.32 -4.85 -6.34
N ILE A 89 -7.08 -5.03 -5.25
CA ILE A 89 -8.30 -4.27 -5.00
C ILE A 89 -8.40 -3.77 -3.57
N VAL A 90 -9.16 -2.70 -3.39
CA VAL A 90 -9.68 -2.24 -2.09
C VAL A 90 -11.20 -2.42 -2.12
N PRO A 91 -11.79 -3.18 -1.17
CA PRO A 91 -13.24 -3.35 -1.10
C PRO A 91 -13.90 -2.15 -0.41
N PRO A 92 -15.17 -1.86 -0.70
CA PRO A 92 -15.95 -0.92 0.09
C PRO A 92 -16.18 -1.51 1.49
N VAL A 93 -16.01 -0.68 2.51
CA VAL A 93 -16.26 -1.08 3.91
C VAL A 93 -17.11 -0.02 4.63
N LYS A 94 -18.06 -0.48 5.44
CA LYS A 94 -18.91 0.42 6.23
C LYS A 94 -18.20 0.98 7.46
N SER A 95 -17.19 0.27 7.95
CA SER A 95 -16.37 0.66 9.09
C SER A 95 -14.94 0.16 8.87
N ALA A 96 -13.99 0.80 9.50
CA ALA A 96 -12.58 0.39 9.40
C ALA A 96 -12.40 -1.05 9.90
N TRP A 97 -11.63 -1.83 9.14
CA TRP A 97 -11.29 -3.21 9.49
C TRP A 97 -10.06 -3.29 10.39
N CYS A 98 -9.25 -2.25 10.41
CA CYS A 98 -8.03 -2.26 11.20
C CYS A 98 -7.81 -0.93 11.91
N PHE A 99 -7.03 -1.03 12.95
CA PHE A 99 -6.47 0.06 13.71
C PHE A 99 -4.97 0.08 13.46
N HIS A 100 -4.48 1.16 12.89
CA HIS A 100 -3.06 1.33 12.59
C HIS A 100 -2.39 2.21 13.63
N ASP A 101 -1.48 1.63 14.38
CA ASP A 101 -0.67 2.38 15.35
C ASP A 101 0.63 2.83 14.70
N ASP A 102 0.65 4.06 14.21
CA ASP A 102 1.79 4.61 13.46
C ASP A 102 3.06 4.73 14.31
N GLY A 103 2.91 4.94 15.62
CA GLY A 103 4.03 5.20 16.49
C GLY A 103 4.85 6.41 16.04
N ILE A 104 6.17 6.29 16.15
CA ILE A 104 7.14 7.28 15.62
C ILE A 104 7.67 6.72 14.30
N MET A 105 7.37 7.42 13.21
CA MET A 105 7.82 7.02 11.88
C MET A 105 9.31 7.29 11.71
N ASN A 106 10.06 6.26 11.28
CA ASN A 106 11.46 6.39 10.87
C ASN A 106 11.54 6.23 9.34
N LEU A 107 12.01 7.25 8.65
CA LEU A 107 12.14 7.29 7.19
C LEU A 107 13.61 7.18 6.72
N ASP A 108 14.55 6.81 7.58
CA ASP A 108 15.98 6.81 7.26
C ASP A 108 16.32 5.96 6.04
N THR A 109 15.68 4.79 5.92
CA THR A 109 15.88 3.86 4.79
C THR A 109 14.84 4.02 3.69
N TYR A 110 13.73 4.69 3.96
CA TYR A 110 12.57 4.77 3.07
C TYR A 110 12.92 5.34 1.69
N TYR A 111 13.62 6.47 1.64
CA TYR A 111 13.95 7.12 0.38
C TYR A 111 14.97 6.34 -0.45
N GLN A 112 15.86 5.60 0.19
CA GLN A 112 16.82 4.71 -0.50
C GLN A 112 16.09 3.51 -1.09
N THR A 113 15.24 2.86 -0.32
CA THR A 113 14.42 1.72 -0.76
C THR A 113 13.45 2.14 -1.88
N ARG A 114 12.92 3.36 -1.83
CA ARG A 114 12.13 3.95 -2.93
C ARG A 114 12.88 3.94 -4.27
N LEU A 115 14.14 4.34 -4.28
CA LEU A 115 14.94 4.34 -5.50
C LEU A 115 15.18 2.93 -6.05
N ILE A 116 15.36 1.96 -5.16
CA ILE A 116 15.44 0.54 -5.51
C ILE A 116 14.13 0.10 -6.15
N PHE A 117 12.98 0.41 -5.52
CA PHE A 117 11.65 0.09 -6.05
C PHE A 117 11.43 0.69 -7.44
N MET A 118 11.74 1.97 -7.62
CA MET A 118 11.59 2.65 -8.91
C MET A 118 12.43 2.03 -10.01
N LYS A 119 13.62 1.53 -9.69
CA LYS A 119 14.49 0.83 -10.63
C LYS A 119 13.96 -0.56 -10.96
N GLU A 120 13.55 -1.30 -9.95
CA GLU A 120 13.09 -2.70 -10.07
C GLU A 120 11.79 -2.81 -10.89
N TYR A 121 10.90 -1.83 -10.75
CA TYR A 121 9.59 -1.83 -11.41
C TYR A 121 9.46 -0.73 -12.47
N ALA A 122 10.57 -0.27 -13.05
CA ALA A 122 10.57 0.83 -14.03
C ALA A 122 9.59 0.61 -15.20
N ASP A 123 9.46 -0.63 -15.69
CA ASP A 123 8.57 -0.99 -16.80
C ASP A 123 7.07 -0.94 -16.43
N MET A 124 6.74 -0.89 -15.15
CA MET A 124 5.36 -0.85 -14.64
C MET A 124 4.96 0.54 -14.14
N LEU A 125 5.90 1.44 -14.00
CA LEU A 125 5.67 2.82 -13.55
C LEU A 125 5.32 3.73 -14.73
N HIS A 126 4.62 4.83 -14.43
CA HIS A 126 4.12 5.81 -15.42
C HIS A 126 5.07 6.99 -15.62
#